data_2e73368ef3d0fb87e1fb83345791df3c
#
_entry.id   2e73368ef3d0fb87e1fb83345791df3c
#
_cell.length_a   1.000
_cell.length_b   1.000
_cell.length_c   1.000
_cell.angle_alpha   90.00
_cell.angle_beta   90.00
_cell.angle_gamma   90.00
#
_symmetry.space_group_name_H-M   'P 1'
#
loop_
_entity.id
_entity.type
_entity.pdbx_description
1 polymer ?
#
loop_
_entity_poly.entity_id
_entity_poly.type
_entity_poly.pdbx_seq_one_letter_code
_entity_poly.pdbx_strand_id
1 'polypeptide(L)'
;MNKIIAADAYTQTASDGYILRPATMEEVPAIWEIILQAKAQMYREGKHQWDENYPTVPILENDVRRGWGYVFVPDNCSTQPEPDIIAYGAVVFDGEPAYDGLRDGKWLSGQPYVVLHRLAVADSWKRQGMAVRYMQAVCDLAISRGIRSFKVDTNYDNFYMHRVFSRLGFTYCGRIRYEAGERMAYEKLL
;
A
#
# COMPACT_ATOMS: atom_id res chain seq x y z
N MET A 1 24.81 27.53 -0.95
CA MET A 1 24.70 26.82 -2.23
C MET A 1 24.14 25.42 -1.95
N ASN A 2 22.80 25.30 -1.85
CA ASN A 2 22.15 24.02 -1.54
C ASN A 2 22.07 23.22 -2.85
N LYS A 3 22.79 22.10 -2.90
CA LYS A 3 22.60 21.08 -3.92
C LYS A 3 21.26 20.40 -3.66
N ILE A 4 20.28 20.68 -4.51
CA ILE A 4 19.09 19.85 -4.66
C ILE A 4 19.59 18.52 -5.21
N ILE A 5 19.60 17.49 -4.36
CA ILE A 5 19.83 16.12 -4.79
C ILE A 5 18.51 15.72 -5.48
N ALA A 6 18.56 15.56 -6.80
CA ALA A 6 17.47 14.97 -7.55
C ALA A 6 17.15 13.62 -6.93
N ALA A 7 15.87 13.41 -6.59
CA ALA A 7 15.38 12.09 -6.17
C ALA A 7 15.57 11.14 -7.35
N ASP A 8 16.57 10.28 -7.27
CA ASP A 8 16.73 9.18 -8.21
C ASP A 8 15.44 8.35 -8.16
N ALA A 9 14.79 8.25 -9.31
CA ALA A 9 13.61 7.43 -9.49
C ALA A 9 14.03 5.96 -9.31
N TYR A 10 13.91 5.44 -8.08
CA TYR A 10 14.10 4.03 -7.79
C TYR A 10 12.93 3.25 -8.40
N THR A 11 13.11 2.85 -9.65
CA THR A 11 12.27 1.88 -10.31
C THR A 11 12.73 0.51 -9.84
N GLN A 12 11.90 -0.21 -9.10
CA GLN A 12 12.26 -1.55 -8.65
C GLN A 12 11.45 -2.57 -9.45
N THR A 13 12.17 -3.44 -10.20
CA THR A 13 11.54 -4.55 -10.92
C THR A 13 11.24 -5.66 -9.92
N ALA A 14 9.97 -5.95 -9.69
CA ALA A 14 9.61 -7.19 -9.02
C ALA A 14 9.92 -8.36 -9.96
N SER A 15 10.44 -9.46 -9.43
CA SER A 15 11.08 -10.59 -10.15
C SER A 15 10.24 -11.34 -11.19
N ASP A 16 9.06 -10.82 -11.61
CA ASP A 16 8.07 -11.51 -12.43
C ASP A 16 7.46 -10.62 -13.53
N GLY A 17 8.19 -9.65 -14.05
CA GLY A 17 7.71 -8.82 -15.17
C GLY A 17 6.78 -7.66 -14.76
N TYR A 18 6.87 -7.19 -13.50
CA TYR A 18 6.14 -6.04 -12.98
C TYR A 18 7.07 -5.05 -12.27
N ILE A 19 6.71 -3.78 -12.26
CA ILE A 19 7.47 -2.69 -11.66
C ILE A 19 6.61 -1.99 -10.60
N LEU A 20 7.17 -1.82 -9.40
CA LEU A 20 6.67 -0.88 -8.39
C LEU A 20 7.42 0.44 -8.56
N ARG A 21 6.71 1.53 -8.82
CA ARG A 21 7.28 2.86 -8.99
C ARG A 21 6.41 3.95 -8.35
N PRO A 22 6.98 5.13 -8.05
CA PRO A 22 6.18 6.28 -7.65
C PRO A 22 5.10 6.59 -8.68
N ALA A 23 3.91 6.94 -8.20
CA ALA A 23 2.82 7.47 -9.02
C ALA A 23 3.08 8.93 -9.40
N THR A 24 2.53 9.34 -10.54
CA THR A 24 2.53 10.75 -10.97
C THR A 24 1.15 11.40 -10.78
N MET A 25 1.10 12.74 -10.84
CA MET A 25 -0.17 13.47 -10.72
C MET A 25 -1.12 13.19 -11.88
N GLU A 26 -0.56 12.94 -13.07
CA GLU A 26 -1.32 12.59 -14.28
C GLU A 26 -2.02 11.23 -14.16
N GLU A 27 -1.51 10.35 -13.29
CA GLU A 27 -2.08 9.02 -13.05
C GLU A 27 -3.20 9.01 -12.00
N VAL A 28 -3.39 10.11 -11.26
CA VAL A 28 -4.42 10.17 -10.20
C VAL A 28 -5.82 9.82 -10.72
N PRO A 29 -6.28 10.25 -11.91
CA PRO A 29 -7.58 9.82 -12.42
C PRO A 29 -7.69 8.29 -12.61
N ALA A 30 -6.68 7.64 -13.16
CA ALA A 30 -6.67 6.19 -13.34
C ALA A 30 -6.59 5.45 -11.99
N ILE A 31 -5.81 5.96 -11.04
CA ILE A 31 -5.76 5.44 -9.66
C ILE A 31 -7.14 5.56 -9.01
N TRP A 32 -7.83 6.68 -9.21
CA TRP A 32 -9.17 6.90 -8.66
C TRP A 32 -10.18 5.86 -9.15
N GLU A 33 -10.15 5.48 -10.43
CA GLU A 33 -10.99 4.40 -10.97
C GLU A 33 -10.76 3.07 -10.24
N ILE A 34 -9.51 2.74 -9.94
CA ILE A 34 -9.16 1.53 -9.16
C ILE A 34 -9.71 1.61 -7.73
N ILE A 35 -9.62 2.78 -7.10
CA ILE A 35 -10.21 3.01 -5.77
C ILE A 35 -11.74 2.88 -5.81
N LEU A 36 -12.40 3.41 -6.83
CA LEU A 36 -13.86 3.26 -6.99
C LEU A 36 -14.27 1.80 -7.15
N GLN A 37 -13.53 1.00 -7.92
CA GLN A 37 -13.75 -0.44 -8.03
C GLN A 37 -13.64 -1.14 -6.67
N ALA A 38 -12.64 -0.79 -5.88
CA ALA A 38 -12.44 -1.35 -4.54
C ALA A 38 -13.57 -0.93 -3.58
N LYS A 39 -13.99 0.34 -3.58
CA LYS A 39 -15.15 0.83 -2.80
C LYS A 39 -16.43 0.09 -3.19
N ALA A 40 -16.70 -0.04 -4.48
CA ALA A 40 -17.88 -0.76 -4.98
C ALA A 40 -17.88 -2.23 -4.55
N GLN A 41 -16.71 -2.88 -4.52
CA GLN A 41 -16.59 -4.24 -4.00
C GLN A 41 -16.89 -4.28 -2.50
N MET A 42 -16.29 -3.41 -1.69
CA MET A 42 -16.53 -3.34 -0.25
C MET A 42 -18.01 -3.10 0.06
N TYR A 43 -18.66 -2.20 -0.66
CA TYR A 43 -20.08 -1.94 -0.51
C TYR A 43 -20.94 -3.18 -0.79
N ARG A 44 -20.66 -3.90 -1.90
CA ARG A 44 -21.37 -5.17 -2.24
C ARG A 44 -21.19 -6.25 -1.19
N GLU A 45 -20.08 -6.21 -0.47
CA GLU A 45 -19.74 -7.19 0.58
C GLU A 45 -20.19 -6.74 1.98
N GLY A 46 -20.89 -5.60 2.09
CA GLY A 46 -21.33 -5.03 3.37
C GLY A 46 -20.19 -4.55 4.27
N LYS A 47 -19.04 -4.20 3.69
CA LYS A 47 -17.87 -3.71 4.41
C LYS A 47 -17.81 -2.19 4.36
N HIS A 48 -17.39 -1.58 5.47
CA HIS A 48 -17.41 -0.13 5.66
C HIS A 48 -16.03 0.47 5.96
N GLN A 49 -14.94 -0.22 5.64
CA GLN A 49 -13.59 0.31 5.84
C GLN A 49 -13.32 1.53 4.95
N TRP A 50 -13.86 1.52 3.73
CA TRP A 50 -13.86 2.64 2.81
C TRP A 50 -15.30 3.02 2.47
N ASP A 51 -15.58 4.31 2.50
CA ASP A 51 -16.88 4.89 2.25
C ASP A 51 -16.80 6.07 1.26
N GLU A 52 -17.84 6.87 1.15
CA GLU A 52 -17.85 8.04 0.26
C GLU A 52 -16.81 9.10 0.65
N ASN A 53 -16.46 9.19 1.95
CA ASN A 53 -15.56 10.19 2.50
C ASN A 53 -14.09 9.72 2.55
N TYR A 54 -13.82 8.42 2.34
CA TYR A 54 -12.46 7.87 2.41
C TYR A 54 -12.27 6.62 1.54
N PRO A 55 -11.11 6.51 0.81
CA PRO A 55 -10.24 7.62 0.42
C PRO A 55 -10.91 8.52 -0.62
N THR A 56 -10.39 9.74 -0.82
CA THR A 56 -10.88 10.71 -1.79
C THR A 56 -9.76 11.12 -2.75
N VAL A 57 -10.10 11.77 -3.87
CA VAL A 57 -9.10 12.27 -4.84
C VAL A 57 -8.07 13.19 -4.16
N PRO A 58 -8.44 14.17 -3.30
CA PRO A 58 -7.44 14.99 -2.59
C PRO A 58 -6.46 14.18 -1.73
N ILE A 59 -6.89 13.04 -1.15
CA ILE A 59 -6.00 12.15 -0.40
C ILE A 59 -4.98 11.50 -1.34
N LEU A 60 -5.41 11.00 -2.50
CA LEU A 60 -4.52 10.40 -3.49
C LEU A 60 -3.51 11.41 -4.03
N GLU A 61 -3.97 12.62 -4.35
CA GLU A 61 -3.08 13.72 -4.76
C GLU A 61 -2.04 14.06 -3.68
N ASN A 62 -2.46 14.07 -2.41
CA ASN A 62 -1.55 14.30 -1.29
C ASN A 62 -0.53 13.16 -1.15
N ASP A 63 -0.95 11.90 -1.33
CA ASP A 63 -0.04 10.75 -1.33
C ASP A 63 1.03 10.90 -2.42
N VAL A 64 0.62 11.30 -3.63
CA VAL A 64 1.56 11.51 -4.75
C VAL A 64 2.51 12.68 -4.47
N ARG A 65 1.99 13.84 -4.00
CA ARG A 65 2.83 15.00 -3.68
C ARG A 65 3.85 14.72 -2.56
N ARG A 66 3.51 13.81 -1.62
CA ARG A 66 4.42 13.39 -0.54
C ARG A 66 5.40 12.29 -0.97
N GLY A 67 5.28 11.75 -2.19
CA GLY A 67 6.07 10.62 -2.64
C GLY A 67 5.68 9.29 -1.96
N TRP A 68 4.47 9.21 -1.42
CA TRP A 68 3.91 8.00 -0.81
C TRP A 68 3.11 7.16 -1.80
N GLY A 69 2.53 7.78 -2.83
CA GLY A 69 1.76 7.08 -3.86
C GLY A 69 2.67 6.21 -4.74
N TYR A 70 2.40 4.91 -4.79
CA TYR A 70 3.10 3.96 -5.66
C TYR A 70 2.11 3.18 -6.51
N VAL A 71 2.46 3.00 -7.77
CA VAL A 71 1.71 2.16 -8.72
C VAL A 71 2.50 0.90 -9.06
N PHE A 72 1.77 -0.17 -9.35
CA PHE A 72 2.30 -1.42 -9.85
C PHE A 72 1.87 -1.58 -11.30
N VAL A 73 2.83 -1.72 -12.19
CA VAL A 73 2.63 -1.75 -13.66
C VAL A 73 3.38 -2.90 -14.29
N PRO A 74 3.00 -3.40 -15.48
CA PRO A 74 3.80 -4.37 -16.21
C PRO A 74 5.16 -3.78 -16.62
N ASP A 75 6.23 -4.60 -16.62
CA ASP A 75 7.59 -4.17 -16.98
C ASP A 75 7.72 -3.78 -18.48
N ASN A 76 6.85 -4.33 -19.33
CA ASN A 76 6.83 -4.04 -20.79
C ASN A 76 6.09 -2.73 -21.14
N CYS A 77 5.79 -1.89 -20.17
CA CYS A 77 4.98 -0.68 -20.34
C CYS A 77 5.67 0.44 -21.12
N SER A 78 6.96 0.32 -21.42
CA SER A 78 7.72 1.30 -22.20
C SER A 78 7.26 1.49 -23.66
N THR A 79 6.34 0.65 -24.14
CA THR A 79 5.84 0.68 -25.53
C THR A 79 4.38 1.13 -25.68
N GLN A 80 3.67 1.40 -24.56
CA GLN A 80 2.28 1.87 -24.58
C GLN A 80 2.17 3.33 -24.12
N PRO A 81 1.28 4.14 -24.72
CA PRO A 81 1.12 5.55 -24.38
C PRO A 81 0.57 5.79 -22.97
N GLU A 82 -0.13 4.81 -22.37
CA GLU A 82 -0.60 4.84 -20.99
C GLU A 82 -0.40 3.46 -20.37
N PRO A 83 0.39 3.37 -19.28
CA PRO A 83 0.61 2.10 -18.62
C PRO A 83 -0.66 1.63 -17.91
N ASP A 84 -1.05 0.36 -18.12
CA ASP A 84 -2.09 -0.30 -17.35
C ASP A 84 -1.67 -0.34 -15.87
N ILE A 85 -2.28 0.48 -15.03
CA ILE A 85 -2.05 0.42 -13.59
C ILE A 85 -2.76 -0.81 -13.04
N ILE A 86 -1.97 -1.76 -12.55
CA ILE A 86 -2.44 -3.01 -11.95
C ILE A 86 -2.96 -2.80 -10.54
N ALA A 87 -2.21 -2.02 -9.76
CA ALA A 87 -2.53 -1.75 -8.36
C ALA A 87 -1.94 -0.41 -7.92
N TYR A 88 -2.54 0.15 -6.89
CA TYR A 88 -2.08 1.35 -6.20
C TYR A 88 -2.01 1.08 -4.69
N GLY A 89 -1.10 1.77 -4.01
CA GLY A 89 -1.03 1.85 -2.56
C GLY A 89 -0.18 3.03 -2.11
N ALA A 90 -0.40 3.50 -0.89
CA ALA A 90 0.45 4.51 -0.27
C ALA A 90 1.50 3.82 0.60
N VAL A 91 2.75 3.92 0.20
CA VAL A 91 3.93 3.34 0.86
C VAL A 91 4.62 4.45 1.66
N VAL A 92 4.51 4.39 2.99
CA VAL A 92 4.92 5.46 3.90
C VAL A 92 6.13 5.01 4.71
N PHE A 93 7.20 5.81 4.71
CA PHE A 93 8.43 5.57 5.49
C PHE A 93 8.55 6.51 6.68
N ASP A 94 7.63 7.47 6.82
CA ASP A 94 7.68 8.54 7.83
C ASP A 94 6.96 8.14 9.14
N GLY A 95 6.55 6.86 9.26
CA GLY A 95 5.81 6.33 10.40
C GLY A 95 4.29 6.53 10.28
N GLU A 96 3.56 6.00 11.25
CA GLU A 96 2.11 6.10 11.40
C GLU A 96 1.77 6.40 12.86
N PRO A 97 1.32 7.64 13.19
CA PRO A 97 1.08 8.03 14.58
C PRO A 97 0.09 7.12 15.34
N ALA A 98 -0.90 6.55 14.63
CA ALA A 98 -1.85 5.61 15.25
C ALA A 98 -1.18 4.34 15.79
N TYR A 99 0.01 3.99 15.28
CA TYR A 99 0.73 2.79 15.66
C TYR A 99 1.40 2.88 17.03
N ASP A 100 1.61 4.10 17.55
CA ASP A 100 2.07 4.34 18.92
C ASP A 100 1.02 3.93 19.96
N GLY A 101 -0.26 3.90 19.55
CA GLY A 101 -1.41 3.50 20.38
C GLY A 101 -1.75 2.00 20.30
N LEU A 102 -0.82 1.11 19.94
CA LEU A 102 -1.08 -0.33 19.87
C LEU A 102 -1.56 -0.87 21.22
N ARG A 103 -2.64 -1.68 21.19
CA ARG A 103 -3.27 -2.31 22.35
C ARG A 103 -3.35 -3.84 22.17
N ASP A 104 -3.51 -4.53 23.30
CA ASP A 104 -3.72 -6.00 23.35
C ASP A 104 -2.63 -6.80 22.65
N GLY A 105 -1.40 -6.30 22.71
CA GLY A 105 -0.24 -6.95 22.13
C GLY A 105 0.98 -6.03 22.09
N LYS A 106 1.92 -6.37 21.20
CA LYS A 106 3.15 -5.60 21.02
C LYS A 106 3.67 -5.76 19.59
N TRP A 107 4.35 -4.73 19.10
CA TRP A 107 5.13 -4.82 17.87
C TRP A 107 6.28 -5.80 18.04
N LEU A 108 6.68 -6.47 16.95
CA LEU A 108 7.84 -7.38 16.95
C LEU A 108 9.14 -6.62 17.10
N SER A 109 9.20 -5.37 16.63
CA SER A 109 10.39 -4.53 16.71
C SER A 109 10.06 -3.07 17.04
N GLY A 110 11.04 -2.36 17.62
CA GLY A 110 11.03 -0.91 17.79
C GLY A 110 11.82 -0.16 16.70
N GLN A 111 12.16 -0.83 15.59
CA GLN A 111 12.97 -0.25 14.52
C GLN A 111 12.14 0.62 13.56
N PRO A 112 12.78 1.48 12.74
CA PRO A 112 12.12 2.15 11.63
C PRO A 112 11.41 1.14 10.73
N TYR A 113 10.23 1.50 10.24
CA TYR A 113 9.36 0.60 9.50
C TYR A 113 8.73 1.30 8.29
N VAL A 114 8.33 0.50 7.31
CA VAL A 114 7.44 0.93 6.23
C VAL A 114 6.00 0.60 6.59
N VAL A 115 5.08 1.45 6.14
CA VAL A 115 3.63 1.21 6.25
C VAL A 115 3.02 1.20 4.85
N LEU A 116 2.02 0.36 4.63
CA LEU A 116 1.22 0.35 3.41
C LEU A 116 -0.23 0.67 3.74
N HIS A 117 -0.73 1.73 3.16
CA HIS A 117 -2.13 2.12 3.22
C HIS A 117 -2.79 2.03 1.83
N ARG A 118 -4.10 1.91 1.80
CA ARG A 118 -4.94 2.07 0.59
C ARG A 118 -4.57 1.14 -0.56
N LEU A 119 -4.07 -0.08 -0.27
CA LEU A 119 -3.80 -1.05 -1.33
C LEU A 119 -5.10 -1.41 -2.05
N ALA A 120 -5.13 -1.15 -3.35
CA ALA A 120 -6.22 -1.53 -4.25
C ALA A 120 -5.65 -2.15 -5.53
N VAL A 121 -6.31 -3.20 -6.03
CA VAL A 121 -5.96 -3.90 -7.28
C VAL A 121 -7.11 -3.70 -8.26
N ALA A 122 -6.79 -3.32 -9.50
CA ALA A 122 -7.77 -3.16 -10.58
C ALA A 122 -8.55 -4.47 -10.81
N ASP A 123 -9.84 -4.35 -11.12
CA ASP A 123 -10.75 -5.50 -11.25
C ASP A 123 -10.25 -6.55 -12.25
N SER A 124 -9.67 -6.10 -13.37
CA SER A 124 -9.08 -6.96 -14.41
C SER A 124 -7.90 -7.81 -13.92
N TRP A 125 -7.23 -7.39 -12.83
CA TRP A 125 -6.04 -8.02 -12.28
C TRP A 125 -6.29 -8.76 -10.96
N LYS A 126 -7.52 -8.75 -10.45
CA LYS A 126 -7.90 -9.47 -9.23
C LYS A 126 -7.77 -10.98 -9.40
N ARG A 127 -7.62 -11.70 -8.27
CA ARG A 127 -7.45 -13.16 -8.18
C ARG A 127 -6.21 -13.74 -8.87
N GLN A 128 -5.29 -12.88 -9.31
CA GLN A 128 -4.02 -13.26 -9.95
C GLN A 128 -2.82 -13.08 -9.00
N GLY A 129 -3.07 -12.87 -7.71
CA GLY A 129 -2.01 -12.71 -6.70
C GLY A 129 -1.35 -11.34 -6.68
N MET A 130 -1.88 -10.33 -7.39
CA MET A 130 -1.25 -9.02 -7.53
C MET A 130 -1.05 -8.27 -6.21
N ALA A 131 -1.96 -8.40 -5.24
CA ALA A 131 -1.77 -7.82 -3.91
C ALA A 131 -0.55 -8.42 -3.18
N VAL A 132 -0.31 -9.73 -3.32
CA VAL A 132 0.86 -10.40 -2.75
C VAL A 132 2.14 -9.91 -3.43
N ARG A 133 2.16 -9.82 -4.76
CA ARG A 133 3.30 -9.32 -5.53
C ARG A 133 3.60 -7.86 -5.23
N TYR A 134 2.56 -7.01 -5.15
CA TYR A 134 2.70 -5.62 -4.73
C TYR A 134 3.38 -5.51 -3.37
N MET A 135 2.88 -6.22 -2.36
CA MET A 135 3.45 -6.18 -1.01
C MET A 135 4.86 -6.77 -0.95
N GLN A 136 5.17 -7.78 -1.77
CA GLN A 136 6.55 -8.28 -1.89
C GLN A 136 7.48 -7.21 -2.47
N ALA A 137 7.06 -6.50 -3.50
CA ALA A 137 7.83 -5.40 -4.07
C ALA A 137 8.03 -4.24 -3.06
N VAL A 138 7.05 -3.99 -2.17
CA VAL A 138 7.22 -3.05 -1.05
C VAL A 138 8.24 -3.57 -0.03
N CYS A 139 8.29 -4.89 0.26
CA CYS A 139 9.34 -5.47 1.09
C CYS A 139 10.73 -5.20 0.48
N ASP A 140 10.90 -5.47 -0.82
CA ASP A 140 12.17 -5.29 -1.51
C ASP A 140 12.60 -3.81 -1.54
N LEU A 141 11.64 -2.89 -1.77
CA LEU A 141 11.86 -1.45 -1.69
C LEU A 141 12.29 -1.03 -0.27
N ALA A 142 11.65 -1.55 0.77
CA ALA A 142 12.01 -1.26 2.16
C ALA A 142 13.43 -1.75 2.48
N ILE A 143 13.75 -2.98 2.09
CA ILE A 143 15.09 -3.57 2.26
C ILE A 143 16.16 -2.72 1.57
N SER A 144 15.92 -2.25 0.35
CA SER A 144 16.86 -1.40 -0.40
C SER A 144 17.12 -0.06 0.29
N ARG A 145 16.17 0.43 1.09
CA ARG A 145 16.27 1.63 1.92
C ARG A 145 16.82 1.37 3.34
N GLY A 146 17.23 0.14 3.64
CA GLY A 146 17.75 -0.24 4.96
C GLY A 146 16.67 -0.46 6.02
N ILE A 147 15.39 -0.45 5.65
CA ILE A 147 14.26 -0.72 6.56
C ILE A 147 14.08 -2.22 6.70
N ARG A 148 13.87 -2.68 7.96
CA ARG A 148 13.78 -4.10 8.31
C ARG A 148 12.47 -4.48 8.98
N SER A 149 11.47 -3.60 8.95
CA SER A 149 10.15 -3.84 9.51
C SER A 149 9.09 -3.30 8.56
N PHE A 150 8.05 -4.08 8.34
CA PHE A 150 6.87 -3.70 7.55
C PHE A 150 5.64 -3.88 8.43
N LYS A 151 4.96 -2.78 8.72
CA LYS A 151 3.73 -2.76 9.53
C LYS A 151 2.52 -2.44 8.66
N VAL A 152 1.41 -3.07 8.95
CA VAL A 152 0.14 -2.88 8.24
C VAL A 152 -1.02 -3.04 9.20
N ASP A 153 -2.17 -2.49 8.83
CA ASP A 153 -3.42 -2.71 9.54
C ASP A 153 -4.58 -2.94 8.57
N THR A 154 -5.62 -3.58 9.06
CA THR A 154 -6.86 -3.78 8.30
C THR A 154 -8.04 -4.03 9.24
N ASN A 155 -9.27 -3.90 8.72
CA ASN A 155 -10.48 -4.27 9.44
C ASN A 155 -10.52 -5.79 9.73
N TYR A 156 -11.19 -6.16 10.82
CA TYR A 156 -11.38 -7.55 11.22
C TYR A 156 -12.13 -8.40 10.18
N ASP A 157 -12.98 -7.78 9.37
CA ASP A 157 -13.80 -8.41 8.34
C ASP A 157 -13.14 -8.43 6.95
N ASN A 158 -11.91 -7.91 6.82
CA ASN A 158 -11.17 -7.93 5.56
C ASN A 158 -10.40 -9.24 5.37
N PHE A 159 -11.13 -10.34 5.19
CA PHE A 159 -10.56 -11.68 5.04
C PHE A 159 -9.58 -11.82 3.87
N TYR A 160 -9.71 -10.99 2.82
CA TYR A 160 -8.76 -10.99 1.71
C TYR A 160 -7.37 -10.54 2.18
N MET A 161 -7.30 -9.43 2.91
CA MET A 161 -6.03 -8.91 3.41
C MET A 161 -5.45 -9.82 4.50
N HIS A 162 -6.26 -10.42 5.37
CA HIS A 162 -5.77 -11.42 6.33
C HIS A 162 -5.08 -12.60 5.65
N ARG A 163 -5.63 -13.10 4.53
CA ARG A 163 -5.00 -14.17 3.75
C ARG A 163 -3.70 -13.72 3.10
N VAL A 164 -3.65 -12.48 2.57
CA VAL A 164 -2.41 -11.90 2.00
C VAL A 164 -1.34 -11.79 3.08
N PHE A 165 -1.68 -11.26 4.26
CA PHE A 165 -0.76 -11.13 5.37
C PHE A 165 -0.23 -12.48 5.86
N SER A 166 -1.11 -13.47 6.04
CA SER A 166 -0.73 -14.83 6.40
C SER A 166 0.22 -15.45 5.37
N ARG A 167 -0.10 -15.32 4.07
CA ARG A 167 0.75 -15.85 3.00
C ARG A 167 2.14 -15.21 2.96
N LEU A 168 2.25 -13.93 3.31
CA LEU A 168 3.50 -13.18 3.33
C LEU A 168 4.27 -13.30 4.66
N GLY A 169 3.73 -14.02 5.65
CA GLY A 169 4.37 -14.24 6.94
C GLY A 169 4.29 -13.04 7.90
N PHE A 170 3.27 -12.19 7.77
CA PHE A 170 2.98 -11.19 8.78
C PHE A 170 2.44 -11.81 10.05
N THR A 171 2.87 -11.29 11.18
CA THR A 171 2.43 -11.70 12.52
C THR A 171 1.43 -10.69 13.06
N TYR A 172 0.33 -11.17 13.62
CA TYR A 172 -0.62 -10.32 14.35
C TYR A 172 0.04 -9.76 15.61
N CYS A 173 -0.04 -8.45 15.78
CA CYS A 173 0.63 -7.72 16.85
C CYS A 173 -0.32 -7.10 17.88
N GLY A 174 -1.61 -6.97 17.56
CA GLY A 174 -2.58 -6.32 18.44
C GLY A 174 -3.58 -5.48 17.66
N ARG A 175 -4.17 -4.49 18.34
CA ARG A 175 -5.18 -3.59 17.77
C ARG A 175 -4.74 -2.13 17.86
N ILE A 176 -5.09 -1.37 16.85
CA ILE A 176 -4.92 0.10 16.82
C ILE A 176 -6.27 0.76 16.63
N ARG A 177 -6.38 2.01 17.03
CA ARG A 177 -7.63 2.77 16.94
C ARG A 177 -7.42 4.04 16.11
N TYR A 178 -8.23 4.15 15.06
CA TYR A 178 -8.48 5.38 14.33
C TYR A 178 -9.82 6.00 14.76
N GLU A 179 -10.10 7.23 14.36
CA GLU A 179 -11.43 7.83 14.54
C GLU A 179 -12.52 6.97 13.89
N ALA A 180 -12.23 6.39 12.73
CA ALA A 180 -13.12 5.49 11.96
C ALA A 180 -13.27 4.08 12.56
N GLY A 181 -12.66 3.79 13.73
CA GLY A 181 -12.79 2.49 14.40
C GLY A 181 -11.48 1.75 14.63
N GLU A 182 -11.60 0.52 15.15
CA GLU A 182 -10.45 -0.34 15.42
C GLU A 182 -9.99 -1.10 14.16
N ARG A 183 -8.68 -1.37 14.12
CA ARG A 183 -8.02 -2.19 13.11
C ARG A 183 -7.15 -3.27 13.76
N MET A 184 -7.03 -4.40 13.10
CA MET A 184 -6.06 -5.43 13.44
C MET A 184 -4.70 -5.05 12.86
N ALA A 185 -3.67 -5.03 13.71
CA ALA A 185 -2.32 -4.62 13.38
C ALA A 185 -1.38 -5.82 13.20
N TYR A 186 -0.55 -5.76 12.19
CA TYR A 186 0.38 -6.81 11.82
C TYR A 186 1.76 -6.25 11.53
N GLU A 187 2.80 -7.03 11.80
CA GLU A 187 4.18 -6.71 11.46
C GLU A 187 4.88 -7.91 10.83
N LYS A 188 5.75 -7.64 9.86
CA LYS A 188 6.69 -8.57 9.27
C LYS A 188 8.10 -8.00 9.42
N LEU A 189 9.03 -8.80 9.92
CA LEU A 189 10.46 -8.50 9.86
C LEU A 189 10.99 -8.90 8.48
N LEU A 190 11.82 -8.02 7.88
CA LEU A 190 12.34 -8.12 6.51
C LEU A 190 13.81 -8.57 6.49
#